data_93513c95148d4d8e89ef1a42dfce63a1
#
_entry.id   93513c95148d4d8e89ef1a42dfce63a1
#
_cell.length_a   1.000
_cell.length_b   1.000
_cell.length_c   1.000
_cell.angle_alpha   90.00
_cell.angle_beta   90.00
_cell.angle_gamma   90.00
#
_symmetry.space_group_name_H-M   'P 1'
#
loop_
_entity.id
_entity.type
_entity.pdbx_description
1 polymer ?
#
loop_
_entity_poly.entity_id
_entity_poly.type
_entity_poly.pdbx_seq_one_letter_code
_entity_poly.pdbx_strand_id
1 'polypeptide(L)'
;KSRKVHCILTMNKEIKKKQIVILGSTGSIGTQALQVVEEHPELYEVYALTANNKVDLLIAQARKFQPEAVVIANEEKYGRLKEALSDLPIKVYAGAEAVCQIVESGPVDIVLTAMVGYAGLKPTINAIRARKAIALANKETLVVAGELINELAQQYRTPILPVDSEHSAVFQCLAGEVGNPIEKVILTAS
;
A
#
# COMPACT_ATOMS: atom_id res chain seq x y z
N LYS A 1 -31.33 29.61 40.51
CA LYS A 1 -31.31 28.22 39.94
C LYS A 1 -30.77 28.32 38.53
N SER A 2 -29.46 28.10 38.37
CA SER A 2 -28.77 28.07 37.08
C SER A 2 -28.79 26.66 36.52
N ARG A 3 -29.46 26.44 35.41
CA ARG A 3 -29.40 25.15 34.64
C ARG A 3 -28.17 25.22 33.78
N LYS A 4 -27.13 24.45 34.16
CA LYS A 4 -26.01 24.14 33.27
C LYS A 4 -26.51 23.16 32.21
N VAL A 5 -26.69 23.61 30.99
CA VAL A 5 -26.91 22.74 29.83
C VAL A 5 -25.54 22.17 29.46
N HIS A 6 -25.32 20.88 29.75
CA HIS A 6 -24.20 20.13 29.20
C HIS A 6 -24.54 19.75 27.76
N CYS A 7 -24.03 20.50 26.81
CA CYS A 7 -24.05 20.11 25.42
C CYS A 7 -22.88 19.13 25.18
N ILE A 8 -23.16 17.83 25.26
CA ILE A 8 -22.20 16.79 24.85
C ILE A 8 -22.33 16.68 23.34
N LEU A 9 -21.47 17.40 22.61
CA LEU A 9 -21.27 17.18 21.18
C LEU A 9 -20.43 15.90 21.03
N THR A 10 -21.10 14.75 20.93
CA THR A 10 -20.51 13.52 20.39
C THR A 10 -20.32 13.73 18.89
N MET A 11 -19.17 14.25 18.51
CA MET A 11 -18.72 14.18 17.12
C MET A 11 -18.32 12.72 16.83
N ASN A 12 -19.30 11.88 16.43
CA ASN A 12 -19.01 10.65 15.72
C ASN A 12 -18.41 11.03 14.36
N LYS A 13 -17.10 11.24 14.33
CA LYS A 13 -16.35 11.32 13.09
C LYS A 13 -16.27 9.90 12.58
N GLU A 14 -17.14 9.50 11.65
CA GLU A 14 -16.95 8.25 10.90
C GLU A 14 -15.55 8.31 10.30
N ILE A 15 -14.65 7.46 10.81
CA ILE A 15 -13.29 7.35 10.30
C ILE A 15 -13.43 6.66 8.93
N LYS A 16 -13.26 7.44 7.87
CA LYS A 16 -13.24 6.88 6.51
C LYS A 16 -12.08 5.91 6.40
N LYS A 17 -12.38 4.64 6.09
CA LYS A 17 -11.35 3.61 5.87
C LYS A 17 -10.41 4.03 4.75
N LYS A 18 -9.12 3.74 4.94
CA LYS A 18 -8.10 3.95 3.94
C LYS A 18 -8.12 2.82 2.92
N GLN A 19 -8.24 3.20 1.65
CA GLN A 19 -8.23 2.27 0.52
C GLN A 19 -6.79 1.93 0.13
N ILE A 20 -6.43 0.64 0.20
CA ILE A 20 -5.05 0.17 0.01
C ILE A 20 -4.94 -0.67 -1.27
N VAL A 21 -3.96 -0.34 -2.10
CA VAL A 21 -3.45 -1.23 -3.15
C VAL A 21 -2.21 -1.95 -2.63
N ILE A 22 -2.18 -3.28 -2.74
CA ILE A 22 -1.03 -4.10 -2.36
C ILE A 22 -0.37 -4.64 -3.63
N LEU A 23 0.77 -4.08 -3.99
CA LEU A 23 1.61 -4.56 -5.08
C LEU A 23 2.44 -5.74 -4.59
N GLY A 24 2.19 -6.95 -5.13
CA GLY A 24 2.86 -8.17 -4.68
C GLY A 24 2.24 -8.78 -3.43
N SER A 25 0.92 -8.85 -3.36
CA SER A 25 0.15 -9.36 -2.21
C SER A 25 0.48 -10.80 -1.82
N THR A 26 0.97 -11.60 -2.76
CA THR A 26 1.34 -13.00 -2.57
C THR A 26 2.78 -13.23 -2.07
N GLY A 27 3.53 -12.15 -1.87
CA GLY A 27 4.86 -12.16 -1.25
C GLY A 27 4.79 -12.13 0.28
N SER A 28 5.95 -12.24 0.95
CA SER A 28 6.03 -12.23 2.42
C SER A 28 5.45 -10.95 3.02
N ILE A 29 5.90 -9.78 2.56
CA ILE A 29 5.40 -8.49 3.05
C ILE A 29 3.91 -8.30 2.69
N GLY A 30 3.50 -8.67 1.47
CA GLY A 30 2.11 -8.55 1.04
C GLY A 30 1.15 -9.38 1.89
N THR A 31 1.54 -10.61 2.26
CA THR A 31 0.73 -11.46 3.15
C THR A 31 0.66 -10.94 4.57
N GLN A 32 1.76 -10.37 5.10
CA GLN A 32 1.76 -9.72 6.42
C GLN A 32 0.90 -8.45 6.42
N ALA A 33 0.95 -7.66 5.35
CA ALA A 33 0.09 -6.48 5.23
C ALA A 33 -1.40 -6.84 5.21
N LEU A 34 -1.77 -7.95 4.57
CA LEU A 34 -3.14 -8.45 4.61
C LEU A 34 -3.59 -8.89 6.00
N GLN A 35 -2.67 -9.43 6.85
CA GLN A 35 -2.96 -9.72 8.26
C GLN A 35 -3.26 -8.43 9.03
N VAL A 36 -2.46 -7.38 8.83
CA VAL A 36 -2.71 -6.05 9.45
C VAL A 36 -4.07 -5.48 9.04
N VAL A 37 -4.44 -5.60 7.75
CA VAL A 37 -5.77 -5.16 7.29
C VAL A 37 -6.89 -5.97 7.95
N GLU A 38 -6.69 -7.27 8.14
CA GLU A 38 -7.65 -8.15 8.81
C GLU A 38 -7.80 -7.83 10.31
N GLU A 39 -6.71 -7.43 10.98
CA GLU A 39 -6.71 -7.02 12.39
C GLU A 39 -7.32 -5.63 12.61
N HIS A 40 -7.31 -4.77 11.57
CA HIS A 40 -7.81 -3.39 11.64
C HIS A 40 -8.85 -3.06 10.54
N PRO A 41 -9.94 -3.82 10.46
CA PRO A 41 -10.94 -3.64 9.40
C PRO A 41 -11.70 -2.32 9.49
N GLU A 42 -11.64 -1.63 10.63
CA GLU A 42 -12.21 -0.30 10.83
C GLU A 42 -11.36 0.82 10.22
N LEU A 43 -10.05 0.57 10.01
CA LEU A 43 -9.09 1.56 9.49
C LEU A 43 -8.81 1.37 8.01
N TYR A 44 -8.79 0.11 7.54
CA TYR A 44 -8.27 -0.26 6.22
C TYR A 44 -9.24 -1.10 5.42
N GLU A 45 -9.19 -0.93 4.11
CA GLU A 45 -9.90 -1.74 3.14
C GLU A 45 -9.02 -2.01 1.93
N VAL A 46 -9.04 -3.23 1.42
CA VAL A 46 -8.26 -3.61 0.25
C VAL A 46 -8.97 -3.15 -1.01
N TYR A 47 -8.40 -2.16 -1.70
CA TYR A 47 -8.91 -1.72 -3.00
C TYR A 47 -8.48 -2.65 -4.13
N ALA A 48 -7.19 -3.00 -4.18
CA ALA A 48 -6.69 -3.93 -5.19
C ALA A 48 -5.52 -4.77 -4.70
N LEU A 49 -5.42 -5.98 -5.24
CA LEU A 49 -4.34 -6.92 -5.03
C LEU A 49 -3.63 -7.22 -6.34
N THR A 50 -2.29 -7.29 -6.30
CA THR A 50 -1.52 -7.71 -7.47
C THR A 50 -0.60 -8.88 -7.15
N ALA A 51 -0.40 -9.75 -8.14
CA ALA A 51 0.60 -10.81 -8.08
C ALA A 51 1.27 -10.99 -9.44
N ASN A 52 2.41 -11.67 -9.48
CA ASN A 52 3.06 -12.03 -10.75
C ASN A 52 2.56 -13.39 -11.26
N ASN A 53 2.92 -14.48 -10.56
CA ASN A 53 2.66 -15.86 -11.03
C ASN A 53 1.76 -16.67 -10.08
N LYS A 54 1.66 -16.30 -8.80
CA LYS A 54 0.95 -17.08 -7.77
C LYS A 54 -0.57 -16.87 -7.85
N VAL A 55 -1.17 -17.33 -8.95
CA VAL A 55 -2.60 -17.12 -9.24
C VAL A 55 -3.50 -17.73 -8.17
N ASP A 56 -3.19 -18.93 -7.66
CA ASP A 56 -4.06 -19.60 -6.69
C ASP A 56 -4.12 -18.86 -5.35
N LEU A 57 -2.98 -18.35 -4.90
CA LEU A 57 -2.94 -17.54 -3.68
C LEU A 57 -3.65 -16.20 -3.89
N LEU A 58 -3.51 -15.58 -5.08
CA LEU A 58 -4.23 -14.35 -5.41
C LEU A 58 -5.74 -14.58 -5.42
N ILE A 59 -6.21 -15.71 -5.97
CA ILE A 59 -7.64 -16.10 -5.93
C ILE A 59 -8.13 -16.24 -4.49
N ALA A 60 -7.37 -16.94 -3.63
CA ALA A 60 -7.73 -17.12 -2.22
C ALA A 60 -7.82 -15.77 -1.49
N GLN A 61 -6.83 -14.88 -1.71
CA GLN A 61 -6.84 -13.53 -1.16
C GLN A 61 -8.01 -12.69 -1.67
N ALA A 62 -8.29 -12.75 -2.98
CA ALA A 62 -9.40 -12.03 -3.59
C ALA A 62 -10.77 -12.47 -3.03
N ARG A 63 -10.98 -13.76 -2.86
CA ARG A 63 -12.20 -14.30 -2.25
C ARG A 63 -12.37 -13.89 -0.78
N LYS A 64 -11.25 -13.82 -0.03
CA LYS A 64 -11.28 -13.44 1.40
C LYS A 64 -11.51 -11.95 1.59
N PHE A 65 -10.77 -11.11 0.89
CA PHE A 65 -10.77 -9.65 1.10
C PHE A 65 -11.72 -8.89 0.18
N GLN A 66 -12.26 -9.53 -0.85
CA GLN A 66 -13.22 -8.98 -1.82
C GLN A 66 -12.84 -7.57 -2.33
N PRO A 67 -11.62 -7.40 -2.90
CA PRO A 67 -11.18 -6.12 -3.40
C PRO A 67 -12.02 -5.67 -4.61
N GLU A 68 -11.97 -4.39 -4.93
CA GLU A 68 -12.58 -3.86 -6.16
C GLU A 68 -11.93 -4.46 -7.43
N ALA A 69 -10.62 -4.72 -7.36
CA ALA A 69 -9.88 -5.26 -8.49
C ALA A 69 -8.73 -6.19 -8.09
N VAL A 70 -8.36 -7.08 -9.00
CA VAL A 70 -7.13 -7.87 -8.93
C VAL A 70 -6.36 -7.79 -10.25
N VAL A 71 -5.03 -7.81 -10.15
CA VAL A 71 -4.15 -7.77 -11.33
C VAL A 71 -3.13 -8.91 -11.25
N ILE A 72 -3.06 -9.72 -12.30
CA ILE A 72 -2.00 -10.72 -12.47
C ILE A 72 -1.01 -10.21 -13.53
N ALA A 73 0.28 -10.03 -13.18
CA ALA A 73 1.25 -9.51 -14.13
C ALA A 73 1.56 -10.49 -15.26
N ASN A 74 1.56 -11.80 -14.97
CA ASN A 74 1.67 -12.84 -16.00
C ASN A 74 0.33 -13.02 -16.71
N GLU A 75 0.25 -12.56 -17.95
CA GLU A 75 -0.95 -12.59 -18.78
C GLU A 75 -1.46 -14.01 -19.07
N GLU A 76 -0.59 -15.01 -19.10
CA GLU A 76 -0.99 -16.42 -19.30
C GLU A 76 -1.90 -16.94 -18.19
N LYS A 77 -1.86 -16.31 -17.00
CA LYS A 77 -2.68 -16.68 -15.85
C LYS A 77 -4.04 -15.95 -15.81
N TYR A 78 -4.27 -15.01 -16.74
CA TYR A 78 -5.49 -14.19 -16.77
C TYR A 78 -6.76 -15.03 -16.85
N GLY A 79 -6.81 -15.99 -17.80
CA GLY A 79 -8.00 -16.83 -18.00
C GLY A 79 -8.41 -17.57 -16.73
N ARG A 80 -7.44 -18.21 -16.06
CA ARG A 80 -7.67 -18.92 -14.80
C ARG A 80 -8.16 -18.00 -13.69
N LEU A 81 -7.55 -16.82 -13.53
CA LEU A 81 -7.93 -15.84 -12.52
C LEU A 81 -9.35 -15.34 -12.76
N LYS A 82 -9.67 -14.99 -14.01
CA LYS A 82 -10.99 -14.48 -14.41
C LYS A 82 -12.10 -15.51 -14.21
N GLU A 83 -11.87 -16.75 -14.61
CA GLU A 83 -12.83 -17.85 -14.43
C GLU A 83 -13.09 -18.10 -12.93
N ALA A 84 -12.00 -18.18 -12.13
CA ALA A 84 -12.10 -18.47 -10.69
C ALA A 84 -12.79 -17.36 -9.88
N LEU A 85 -12.91 -16.15 -10.39
CA LEU A 85 -13.57 -15.00 -9.73
C LEU A 85 -14.84 -14.54 -10.45
N SER A 86 -15.34 -15.31 -11.40
CA SER A 86 -16.51 -14.95 -12.24
C SER A 86 -17.81 -14.80 -11.46
N ASP A 87 -17.89 -15.41 -10.28
CA ASP A 87 -19.02 -15.36 -9.35
C ASP A 87 -19.00 -14.15 -8.40
N LEU A 88 -17.93 -13.33 -8.45
CA LEU A 88 -17.73 -12.17 -7.59
C LEU A 88 -17.68 -10.87 -8.40
N PRO A 89 -18.11 -9.73 -7.82
CA PRO A 89 -18.08 -8.43 -8.50
C PRO A 89 -16.65 -7.80 -8.50
N ILE A 90 -15.63 -8.63 -8.75
CA ILE A 90 -14.23 -8.23 -8.74
C ILE A 90 -13.75 -8.03 -10.18
N LYS A 91 -13.17 -6.85 -10.45
CA LYS A 91 -12.55 -6.57 -11.75
C LYS A 91 -11.22 -7.29 -11.87
N VAL A 92 -11.03 -8.02 -12.94
CA VAL A 92 -9.82 -8.81 -13.20
C VAL A 92 -9.04 -8.22 -14.37
N TYR A 93 -7.77 -7.90 -14.12
CA TYR A 93 -6.86 -7.35 -15.10
C TYR A 93 -5.58 -8.17 -15.20
N ALA A 94 -4.83 -8.01 -16.30
CA ALA A 94 -3.55 -8.66 -16.50
C ALA A 94 -2.52 -7.74 -17.14
N GLY A 95 -1.25 -8.12 -16.98
CA GLY A 95 -0.11 -7.43 -17.57
C GLY A 95 0.51 -6.35 -16.67
N ALA A 96 1.77 -6.03 -16.98
CA ALA A 96 2.55 -5.05 -16.23
C ALA A 96 1.95 -3.62 -16.30
N GLU A 97 1.32 -3.27 -17.41
CA GLU A 97 0.70 -1.97 -17.57
C GLU A 97 -0.54 -1.82 -16.67
N ALA A 98 -1.34 -2.87 -16.52
CA ALA A 98 -2.46 -2.88 -15.58
C ALA A 98 -2.01 -2.70 -14.12
N VAL A 99 -0.85 -3.26 -13.74
CA VAL A 99 -0.23 -3.00 -12.42
C VAL A 99 0.12 -1.53 -12.24
N CYS A 100 0.59 -0.86 -13.30
CA CYS A 100 0.89 0.58 -13.26
C CYS A 100 -0.37 1.43 -13.17
N GLN A 101 -1.43 1.05 -13.88
CA GLN A 101 -2.68 1.83 -13.93
C GLN A 101 -3.51 1.72 -12.64
N ILE A 102 -3.52 0.56 -12.00
CA ILE A 102 -4.36 0.33 -10.81
C ILE A 102 -4.00 1.26 -9.65
N VAL A 103 -2.74 1.66 -9.50
CA VAL A 103 -2.27 2.55 -8.44
C VAL A 103 -2.71 4.00 -8.63
N GLU A 104 -3.11 4.38 -9.85
CA GLU A 104 -3.58 5.73 -10.17
C GLU A 104 -5.07 5.91 -9.87
N SER A 105 -5.79 4.85 -9.53
CA SER A 105 -7.25 4.89 -9.28
C SER A 105 -7.63 5.91 -8.22
N GLY A 106 -8.68 6.69 -8.51
CA GLY A 106 -9.12 7.81 -7.66
C GLY A 106 -9.33 7.44 -6.18
N PRO A 107 -10.05 6.35 -5.86
CA PRO A 107 -10.35 5.97 -4.48
C PRO A 107 -9.15 5.57 -3.64
N VAL A 108 -8.02 5.18 -4.24
CA VAL A 108 -6.82 4.70 -3.54
C VAL A 108 -6.19 5.79 -2.67
N ASP A 109 -5.96 5.48 -1.40
CA ASP A 109 -5.25 6.35 -0.46
C ASP A 109 -3.77 5.94 -0.32
N ILE A 110 -3.49 4.63 -0.24
CA ILE A 110 -2.17 4.08 0.08
C ILE A 110 -1.80 3.01 -0.95
N VAL A 111 -0.55 3.02 -1.39
CA VAL A 111 0.03 1.96 -2.22
C VAL A 111 1.18 1.31 -1.46
N LEU A 112 1.01 0.04 -1.09
CA LEU A 112 2.09 -0.78 -0.54
C LEU A 112 2.88 -1.41 -1.69
N THR A 113 4.17 -1.07 -1.77
CA THR A 113 5.08 -1.58 -2.80
C THR A 113 5.89 -2.76 -2.27
N ALA A 114 5.29 -3.97 -2.29
CA ALA A 114 5.91 -5.21 -1.82
C ALA A 114 6.39 -6.12 -2.97
N MET A 115 6.58 -5.56 -4.15
CA MET A 115 7.16 -6.25 -5.31
C MET A 115 8.68 -6.28 -5.16
N VAL A 116 9.30 -7.40 -5.54
CA VAL A 116 10.77 -7.53 -5.54
C VAL A 116 11.37 -6.99 -6.84
N GLY A 117 12.59 -6.45 -6.75
CA GLY A 117 13.37 -5.99 -7.90
C GLY A 117 12.80 -4.75 -8.59
N TYR A 118 13.18 -4.56 -9.84
CA TYR A 118 12.84 -3.37 -10.63
C TYR A 118 11.38 -3.25 -11.06
N ALA A 119 10.62 -4.34 -11.00
CA ALA A 119 9.22 -4.35 -11.41
C ALA A 119 8.34 -3.39 -10.59
N GLY A 120 8.77 -3.06 -9.36
CA GLY A 120 8.09 -2.10 -8.49
C GLY A 120 8.35 -0.62 -8.82
N LEU A 121 9.40 -0.28 -9.61
CA LEU A 121 9.80 1.11 -9.82
C LEU A 121 8.74 1.91 -10.59
N LYS A 122 8.31 1.43 -11.76
CA LYS A 122 7.32 2.14 -12.60
C LYS A 122 5.99 2.36 -11.87
N PRO A 123 5.35 1.35 -11.26
CA PRO A 123 4.12 1.58 -10.50
C PRO A 123 4.32 2.49 -9.27
N THR A 124 5.49 2.49 -8.62
CA THR A 124 5.78 3.43 -7.53
C THR A 124 5.82 4.87 -8.04
N ILE A 125 6.48 5.14 -9.17
CA ILE A 125 6.51 6.47 -9.80
C ILE A 125 5.08 6.93 -10.16
N ASN A 126 4.28 6.04 -10.74
CA ASN A 126 2.90 6.36 -11.11
C ASN A 126 2.05 6.69 -9.87
N ALA A 127 2.19 5.92 -8.79
CA ALA A 127 1.49 6.19 -7.53
C ALA A 127 1.89 7.54 -6.92
N ILE A 128 3.19 7.90 -6.94
CA ILE A 128 3.68 9.20 -6.48
C ILE A 128 3.06 10.34 -7.31
N ARG A 129 3.08 10.23 -8.65
CA ARG A 129 2.47 11.22 -9.54
C ARG A 129 0.96 11.37 -9.32
N ALA A 130 0.28 10.28 -8.98
CA ALA A 130 -1.12 10.26 -8.60
C ALA A 130 -1.36 10.71 -7.14
N ARG A 131 -0.32 11.17 -6.43
CA ARG A 131 -0.36 11.66 -5.03
C ARG A 131 -0.91 10.63 -4.04
N LYS A 132 -0.60 9.35 -4.25
CA LYS A 132 -0.95 8.28 -3.32
C LYS A 132 0.14 8.12 -2.28
N ALA A 133 -0.21 7.99 -1.00
CA ALA A 133 0.78 7.68 0.03
C ALA A 133 1.47 6.34 -0.27
N ILE A 134 2.79 6.30 -0.16
CA ILE A 134 3.58 5.12 -0.48
C ILE A 134 4.03 4.44 0.81
N ALA A 135 3.62 3.19 1.02
CA ALA A 135 4.22 2.30 2.00
C ALA A 135 5.31 1.48 1.28
N LEU A 136 6.56 1.88 1.44
CA LEU A 136 7.68 1.38 0.65
C LEU A 136 8.36 0.21 1.35
N ALA A 137 8.18 -1.00 0.81
CA ALA A 137 8.88 -2.21 1.23
C ALA A 137 9.96 -2.66 0.23
N ASN A 138 9.90 -2.17 -1.01
CA ASN A 138 10.89 -2.47 -2.06
C ASN A 138 12.07 -1.50 -1.94
N LYS A 139 13.10 -1.89 -1.18
CA LYS A 139 14.32 -1.09 -1.01
C LYS A 139 15.15 -0.96 -2.29
N GLU A 140 15.03 -1.92 -3.21
CA GLU A 140 15.73 -1.89 -4.50
C GLU A 140 15.32 -0.65 -5.32
N THR A 141 14.09 -0.20 -5.19
CA THR A 141 13.62 1.04 -5.80
C THR A 141 14.42 2.26 -5.32
N LEU A 142 14.74 2.34 -4.01
CA LEU A 142 15.56 3.43 -3.47
C LEU A 142 17.03 3.30 -3.83
N VAL A 143 17.56 2.08 -3.89
CA VAL A 143 18.98 1.86 -4.29
C VAL A 143 19.22 2.33 -5.72
N VAL A 144 18.25 2.10 -6.60
CA VAL A 144 18.43 2.38 -8.04
C VAL A 144 17.98 3.77 -8.43
N ALA A 145 16.91 4.26 -7.82
CA ALA A 145 16.25 5.50 -8.22
C ALA A 145 15.87 6.39 -7.03
N GLY A 146 16.58 6.29 -5.91
CA GLY A 146 16.24 6.99 -4.67
C GLY A 146 16.20 8.51 -4.84
N GLU A 147 17.15 9.09 -5.58
CA GLU A 147 17.16 10.51 -5.87
C GLU A 147 15.91 10.93 -6.64
N LEU A 148 15.59 10.24 -7.74
CA LEU A 148 14.39 10.48 -8.54
C LEU A 148 13.11 10.31 -7.72
N ILE A 149 13.02 9.26 -6.90
CA ILE A 149 11.86 8.99 -6.05
C ILE A 149 11.67 10.11 -5.03
N ASN A 150 12.74 10.57 -4.39
CA ASN A 150 12.69 11.67 -3.42
C ASN A 150 12.30 12.99 -4.08
N GLU A 151 12.85 13.32 -5.24
CA GLU A 151 12.48 14.51 -6.00
C GLU A 151 11.00 14.49 -6.37
N LEU A 152 10.51 13.38 -6.92
CA LEU A 152 9.10 13.22 -7.27
C LEU A 152 8.20 13.30 -6.02
N ALA A 153 8.58 12.66 -4.92
CA ALA A 153 7.80 12.71 -3.68
C ALA A 153 7.67 14.13 -3.14
N GLN A 154 8.74 14.93 -3.20
CA GLN A 154 8.71 16.35 -2.84
C GLN A 154 7.84 17.16 -3.82
N GLN A 155 8.04 16.98 -5.14
CA GLN A 155 7.30 17.69 -6.18
C GLN A 155 5.78 17.45 -6.05
N TYR A 156 5.36 16.20 -5.86
CA TYR A 156 3.96 15.81 -5.77
C TYR A 156 3.40 15.85 -4.33
N ARG A 157 4.24 16.20 -3.34
CA ARG A 157 3.90 16.22 -1.90
C ARG A 157 3.32 14.88 -1.44
N THR A 158 3.94 13.80 -1.87
CA THR A 158 3.52 12.45 -1.58
C THR A 158 4.35 11.90 -0.41
N PRO A 159 3.73 11.46 0.70
CA PRO A 159 4.45 10.85 1.79
C PRO A 159 4.96 9.46 1.40
N ILE A 160 6.22 9.17 1.73
CA ILE A 160 6.82 7.84 1.63
C ILE A 160 7.10 7.35 3.04
N LEU A 161 6.47 6.24 3.40
CA LEU A 161 6.60 5.59 4.70
C LEU A 161 7.40 4.31 4.54
N PRO A 162 8.51 4.13 5.26
CA PRO A 162 9.29 2.90 5.18
C PRO A 162 8.55 1.75 5.86
N VAL A 163 8.56 0.58 5.22
CA VAL A 163 7.96 -0.67 5.75
C VAL A 163 9.04 -1.73 6.03
N ASP A 164 10.19 -1.64 5.38
CA ASP A 164 11.33 -2.49 5.72
C ASP A 164 11.84 -2.22 7.15
N SER A 165 12.44 -3.22 7.79
CA SER A 165 12.78 -3.17 9.22
C SER A 165 13.79 -2.08 9.57
N GLU A 166 14.82 -1.90 8.76
CA GLU A 166 15.92 -0.98 9.03
C GLU A 166 15.45 0.49 8.95
N HIS A 167 14.82 0.85 7.84
CA HIS A 167 14.33 2.23 7.67
C HIS A 167 13.14 2.53 8.58
N SER A 168 12.26 1.56 8.82
CA SER A 168 11.13 1.72 9.75
C SER A 168 11.61 1.94 11.18
N ALA A 169 12.65 1.24 11.64
CA ALA A 169 13.23 1.45 12.96
C ALA A 169 13.77 2.88 13.13
N VAL A 170 14.53 3.38 12.15
CA VAL A 170 15.01 4.77 12.16
C VAL A 170 13.84 5.76 12.16
N PHE A 171 12.86 5.54 11.28
CA PHE A 171 11.68 6.39 11.19
C PHE A 171 10.91 6.46 12.52
N GLN A 172 10.70 5.32 13.19
CA GLN A 172 10.00 5.26 14.47
C GLN A 172 10.78 5.95 15.59
N CYS A 173 12.12 5.82 15.61
CA CYS A 173 12.96 6.51 16.59
C CYS A 173 12.90 8.04 16.42
N LEU A 174 12.69 8.53 15.20
CA LEU A 174 12.61 9.96 14.91
C LEU A 174 11.18 10.52 14.98
N ALA A 175 10.18 9.65 15.05
CA ALA A 175 8.79 10.07 15.13
C ALA A 175 8.53 10.86 16.43
N GLY A 176 8.11 12.11 16.30
CA GLY A 176 7.87 13.01 17.44
C GLY A 176 9.05 13.89 17.82
N GLU A 177 10.26 13.65 17.32
CA GLU A 177 11.47 14.44 17.61
C GLU A 177 11.59 15.68 16.71
N VAL A 178 10.49 16.34 16.43
CA VAL A 178 10.43 17.49 15.52
C VAL A 178 11.22 18.66 16.13
N GLY A 179 12.27 19.09 15.41
CA GLY A 179 13.12 20.22 15.82
C GLY A 179 14.31 19.85 16.69
N ASN A 180 14.45 18.61 17.14
CA ASN A 180 15.66 18.15 17.84
C ASN A 180 16.76 17.80 16.82
N PRO A 181 17.99 18.33 16.96
CA PRO A 181 19.09 17.97 16.09
C PRO A 181 19.50 16.51 16.30
N ILE A 182 19.69 15.78 15.21
CA ILE A 182 20.22 14.42 15.25
C ILE A 182 21.74 14.50 15.41
N GLU A 183 22.28 14.00 16.52
CA GLU A 183 23.73 13.95 16.75
C GLU A 183 24.36 12.80 15.95
N LYS A 184 23.77 11.61 15.99
CA LYS A 184 24.22 10.44 15.21
C LYS A 184 23.12 9.39 15.07
N VAL A 185 23.20 8.59 14.02
CA VAL A 185 22.37 7.41 13.81
C VAL A 185 23.25 6.17 13.95
N ILE A 186 22.85 5.21 14.79
CA ILE A 186 23.53 3.93 14.94
C ILE A 186 22.62 2.85 14.39
N LEU A 187 23.03 2.24 13.27
CA LEU A 187 22.35 1.09 12.67
C LEU A 187 23.05 -0.18 13.10
N THR A 188 22.31 -1.11 13.69
CA THR A 188 22.80 -2.47 13.94
C THR A 188 22.48 -3.33 12.71
N ALA A 189 23.51 -4.02 12.21
CA ALA A 189 23.37 -4.95 11.09
C ALA A 189 23.90 -6.32 11.52
N SER A 190 23.27 -7.39 11.01
CA SER A 190 23.73 -8.78 11.18
C SER A 190 24.66 -9.19 10.04
#